data_23a57a1de394b238743be0bee912bb4d
#
_entry.id   23a57a1de394b238743be0bee912bb4d
#
_cell.length_a   1.000
_cell.length_b   1.000
_cell.length_c   1.000
_cell.angle_alpha   90.00
_cell.angle_beta   90.00
_cell.angle_gamma   90.00
#
_symmetry.space_group_name_H-M   'P 1'
#
loop_
_entity.id
_entity.type
_entity.pdbx_description
1 polymer ?
#
loop_
_entity_poly.entity_id
_entity_poly.type
_entity_poly.pdbx_seq_one_letter_code
_entity_poly.pdbx_strand_id
1 'polypeptide(L)'
;MTPDQGLPMDRKTLCQEVFKTCYRRGQFKLRSGQVSDEYFDKYRFEAQPQILRSVAAHLAPLVPQGTEALAGLEMGGIPIATALSLATGLPCVFVRKKAKDYGTEQFAEGLDITGRKLLIIEDVVTTGGQVLLSTQDLRQAGALISDVLCVIQRGQDLAAFREKELCLQSLFTMEELKKSAQ
;
A
#
# COMPACT_ATOMS: atom_id res chain seq x y z
N MET A 1 30.25 -8.94 4.93
CA MET A 1 29.17 -9.91 5.18
C MET A 1 28.00 -9.50 4.30
N THR A 2 27.75 -10.24 3.22
CA THR A 2 26.49 -10.10 2.46
C THR A 2 25.37 -10.52 3.40
N PRO A 3 24.37 -9.68 3.68
CA PRO A 3 23.21 -10.15 4.45
C PRO A 3 22.61 -11.33 3.72
N ASP A 4 22.32 -12.38 4.47
CA ASP A 4 21.58 -13.53 3.96
C ASP A 4 20.29 -13.04 3.31
N GLN A 5 20.28 -13.05 1.97
CA GLN A 5 19.12 -12.68 1.20
C GLN A 5 18.17 -13.88 1.12
N GLY A 6 17.75 -14.38 2.31
CA GLY A 6 16.84 -15.52 2.43
C GLY A 6 15.65 -15.44 1.46
N LEU A 7 15.15 -16.60 1.05
CA LEU A 7 13.95 -16.69 0.21
C LEU A 7 12.79 -15.95 0.88
N PRO A 8 11.88 -15.36 0.10
CA PRO A 8 10.65 -14.75 0.64
C PRO A 8 9.90 -15.76 1.50
N MET A 9 9.30 -15.31 2.60
CA MET A 9 8.41 -16.11 3.43
C MET A 9 7.25 -16.65 2.59
N ASP A 10 6.76 -17.85 2.87
CA ASP A 10 5.48 -18.30 2.32
C ASP A 10 4.33 -17.41 2.85
N ARG A 11 3.18 -17.41 2.14
CA ARG A 11 2.06 -16.51 2.44
C ARG A 11 1.53 -16.68 3.88
N LYS A 12 1.51 -17.91 4.41
CA LYS A 12 1.00 -18.19 5.77
C LYS A 12 1.94 -17.62 6.82
N THR A 13 3.23 -17.89 6.70
CA THR A 13 4.27 -17.36 7.59
C THR A 13 4.29 -15.82 7.53
N LEU A 14 4.20 -15.22 6.32
CA LEU A 14 4.14 -13.79 6.16
C LEU A 14 2.92 -13.17 6.85
N CYS A 15 1.74 -13.79 6.73
CA CYS A 15 0.51 -13.36 7.39
C CYS A 15 0.69 -13.29 8.93
N GLN A 16 1.28 -14.33 9.52
CA GLN A 16 1.56 -14.41 10.96
C GLN A 16 2.58 -13.37 11.41
N GLU A 17 3.68 -13.21 10.67
CA GLU A 17 4.73 -12.24 11.02
C GLU A 17 4.26 -10.79 10.87
N VAL A 18 3.45 -10.47 9.86
CA VAL A 18 2.81 -9.14 9.73
C VAL A 18 1.93 -8.86 10.94
N PHE A 19 1.06 -9.81 11.33
CA PHE A 19 0.19 -9.62 12.49
C PHE A 19 0.99 -9.43 13.78
N LYS A 20 1.90 -10.37 14.10
CA LYS A 20 2.74 -10.36 15.29
C LYS A 20 3.56 -9.08 15.43
N THR A 21 4.11 -8.59 14.31
CA THR A 21 4.95 -7.39 14.27
C THR A 21 4.13 -6.13 14.52
N CYS A 22 2.91 -6.05 14.02
CA CYS A 22 2.09 -4.84 14.02
C CYS A 22 1.09 -4.75 15.16
N TYR A 23 0.58 -5.88 15.64
CA TYR A 23 -0.45 -5.90 16.68
C TYR A 23 0.11 -5.50 18.05
N ARG A 24 -0.59 -4.61 18.74
CA ARG A 24 -0.25 -4.09 20.07
C ARG A 24 -1.46 -4.14 20.97
N ARG A 25 -1.24 -4.57 22.24
CA ARG A 25 -2.20 -4.43 23.32
C ARG A 25 -1.77 -3.29 24.24
N GLY A 26 -2.74 -2.50 24.71
CA GLY A 26 -2.52 -1.33 25.56
C GLY A 26 -3.64 -0.32 25.35
N GLN A 27 -3.56 0.83 25.99
CA GLN A 27 -4.52 1.91 25.76
C GLN A 27 -3.99 2.86 24.69
N PHE A 28 -4.73 2.98 23.60
CA PHE A 28 -4.36 3.79 22.44
C PHE A 28 -5.47 4.77 22.10
N LYS A 29 -5.14 6.07 22.00
CA LYS A 29 -6.07 7.07 21.48
C LYS A 29 -6.10 6.99 19.96
N LEU A 30 -7.25 6.64 19.39
CA LEU A 30 -7.46 6.57 17.96
C LEU A 30 -7.66 7.96 17.34
N ARG A 31 -7.54 8.06 16.00
CA ARG A 31 -7.77 9.32 15.27
C ARG A 31 -9.19 9.87 15.47
N SER A 32 -10.16 9.01 15.73
CA SER A 32 -11.54 9.38 16.08
C SER A 32 -11.68 10.02 17.46
N GLY A 33 -10.62 10.00 18.28
CA GLY A 33 -10.63 10.41 19.69
C GLY A 33 -11.02 9.29 20.67
N GLN A 34 -11.52 8.17 20.19
CA GLN A 34 -11.85 7.00 21.02
C GLN A 34 -10.59 6.34 21.57
N VAL A 35 -10.70 5.70 22.74
CA VAL A 35 -9.64 4.87 23.32
C VAL A 35 -9.91 3.41 22.95
N SER A 36 -8.87 2.72 22.45
CA SER A 36 -8.88 1.30 22.16
C SER A 36 -7.84 0.57 22.99
N ASP A 37 -8.12 -0.65 23.39
CA ASP A 37 -7.18 -1.55 24.08
C ASP A 37 -6.28 -2.32 23.13
N GLU A 38 -6.48 -2.14 21.82
CA GLU A 38 -5.64 -2.70 20.75
C GLU A 38 -5.31 -1.65 19.69
N TYR A 39 -4.13 -1.79 19.10
CA TYR A 39 -3.66 -0.96 17.98
C TYR A 39 -2.90 -1.81 16.97
N PHE A 40 -3.09 -1.52 15.69
CA PHE A 40 -2.34 -2.14 14.61
C PHE A 40 -1.39 -1.10 13.98
N ASP A 41 -0.11 -1.18 14.36
CA ASP A 41 0.94 -0.26 13.90
C ASP A 41 1.54 -0.78 12.59
N LYS A 42 0.96 -0.33 11.48
CA LYS A 42 1.35 -0.76 10.12
C LYS A 42 2.79 -0.45 9.77
N TYR A 43 3.35 0.65 10.24
CA TYR A 43 4.72 1.04 9.92
C TYR A 43 5.77 0.05 10.44
N ARG A 44 5.41 -0.81 11.36
CA ARG A 44 6.34 -1.80 11.91
C ARG A 44 6.67 -2.91 10.93
N PHE A 45 5.73 -3.38 10.12
CA PHE A 45 6.04 -4.37 9.09
C PHE A 45 6.82 -3.74 7.91
N GLU A 46 6.51 -2.49 7.59
CA GLU A 46 7.20 -1.73 6.54
C GLU A 46 8.68 -1.47 6.89
N ALA A 47 8.97 -1.28 8.19
CA ALA A 47 10.33 -1.09 8.70
C ALA A 47 11.17 -2.38 8.78
N GLN A 48 10.57 -3.56 8.55
CA GLN A 48 11.28 -4.85 8.61
C GLN A 48 11.66 -5.31 7.20
N PRO A 49 12.95 -5.32 6.82
CA PRO A 49 13.36 -5.58 5.45
C PRO A 49 12.96 -6.98 4.93
N GLN A 50 12.96 -8.00 5.80
CA GLN A 50 12.55 -9.35 5.42
C GLN A 50 11.04 -9.46 5.16
N ILE A 51 10.22 -8.79 6.00
CA ILE A 51 8.77 -8.75 5.82
C ILE A 51 8.44 -7.93 4.57
N LEU A 52 9.02 -6.75 4.41
CA LEU A 52 8.78 -5.87 3.27
C LEU A 52 9.16 -6.55 1.93
N ARG A 53 10.29 -7.25 1.89
CA ARG A 53 10.69 -8.06 0.72
C ARG A 53 9.66 -9.13 0.41
N SER A 54 9.19 -9.87 1.43
CA SER A 54 8.21 -10.94 1.25
C SER A 54 6.86 -10.38 0.78
N VAL A 55 6.44 -9.23 1.32
CA VAL A 55 5.25 -8.50 0.84
C VAL A 55 5.39 -8.17 -0.64
N ALA A 56 6.52 -7.58 -1.06
CA ALA A 56 6.75 -7.25 -2.47
C ALA A 56 6.73 -8.49 -3.37
N ALA A 57 7.35 -9.60 -2.94
CA ALA A 57 7.36 -10.84 -3.69
C ALA A 57 5.94 -11.43 -3.88
N HIS A 58 5.07 -11.31 -2.89
CA HIS A 58 3.68 -11.76 -2.99
C HIS A 58 2.76 -10.77 -3.72
N LEU A 59 3.08 -9.49 -3.75
CA LEU A 59 2.35 -8.49 -4.52
C LEU A 59 2.72 -8.51 -6.01
N ALA A 60 3.97 -8.86 -6.36
CA ALA A 60 4.45 -8.84 -7.74
C ALA A 60 3.55 -9.61 -8.74
N PRO A 61 3.08 -10.85 -8.46
CA PRO A 61 2.18 -11.58 -9.34
C PRO A 61 0.77 -10.98 -9.43
N LEU A 62 0.40 -10.04 -8.53
CA LEU A 62 -0.89 -9.36 -8.52
C LEU A 62 -0.89 -8.05 -9.31
N VAL A 63 0.27 -7.62 -9.80
CA VAL A 63 0.39 -6.41 -10.64
C VAL A 63 -0.30 -6.65 -11.98
N PRO A 64 -1.31 -5.83 -12.36
CA PRO A 64 -2.03 -5.99 -13.61
C PRO A 64 -1.12 -5.85 -14.83
N GLN A 65 -1.40 -6.67 -15.85
CA GLN A 65 -0.66 -6.58 -17.11
C GLN A 65 -0.81 -5.18 -17.75
N GLY A 66 0.28 -4.66 -18.28
CA GLY A 66 0.31 -3.34 -18.89
C GLY A 66 0.42 -2.18 -17.90
N THR A 67 0.63 -2.45 -16.59
CA THR A 67 1.04 -1.41 -15.62
C THR A 67 2.39 -0.84 -16.05
N GLU A 68 2.49 0.49 -16.15
CA GLU A 68 3.70 1.18 -16.58
C GLU A 68 4.48 1.80 -15.42
N ALA A 69 3.81 2.11 -14.30
CA ALA A 69 4.47 2.57 -13.08
C ALA A 69 3.61 2.31 -11.84
N LEU A 70 4.27 2.30 -10.68
CA LEU A 70 3.69 2.07 -9.36
C LEU A 70 3.55 3.40 -8.63
N ALA A 71 2.33 3.81 -8.29
CA ALA A 71 2.03 5.06 -7.61
C ALA A 71 1.88 4.81 -6.09
N GLY A 72 2.97 4.95 -5.33
CA GLY A 72 2.98 4.81 -3.87
C GLY A 72 2.42 6.04 -3.17
N LEU A 73 1.32 5.87 -2.44
CA LEU A 73 0.70 6.97 -1.68
C LEU A 73 1.44 7.22 -0.37
N GLU A 74 1.72 8.48 -0.07
CA GLU A 74 2.40 8.84 1.18
C GLU A 74 1.52 8.54 2.40
N MET A 75 2.08 8.04 3.49
CA MET A 75 3.47 7.65 3.64
C MET A 75 3.68 6.14 3.41
N GLY A 76 2.74 5.28 3.81
CA GLY A 76 2.91 3.82 3.88
C GLY A 76 2.95 3.13 2.50
N GLY A 77 2.28 3.67 1.48
CA GLY A 77 2.36 3.14 0.13
C GLY A 77 3.74 3.29 -0.52
N ILE A 78 4.54 4.29 -0.10
CA ILE A 78 5.87 4.55 -0.68
C ILE A 78 6.87 3.41 -0.43
N PRO A 79 7.08 2.91 0.81
CA PRO A 79 7.97 1.77 1.04
C PRO A 79 7.55 0.53 0.27
N ILE A 80 6.24 0.26 0.22
CA ILE A 80 5.68 -0.89 -0.50
C ILE A 80 5.95 -0.76 -2.01
N ALA A 81 5.63 0.40 -2.60
CA ALA A 81 5.85 0.65 -4.03
C ALA A 81 7.34 0.55 -4.38
N THR A 82 8.23 1.07 -3.53
CA THR A 82 9.68 0.98 -3.72
C THR A 82 10.17 -0.48 -3.71
N ALA A 83 9.73 -1.27 -2.72
CA ALA A 83 10.09 -2.68 -2.66
C ALA A 83 9.53 -3.48 -3.86
N LEU A 84 8.28 -3.17 -4.26
CA LEU A 84 7.64 -3.79 -5.41
C LEU A 84 8.32 -3.40 -6.74
N SER A 85 8.78 -2.16 -6.86
CA SER A 85 9.58 -1.68 -8.00
C SER A 85 10.86 -2.49 -8.16
N LEU A 86 11.58 -2.74 -7.07
CA LEU A 86 12.78 -3.59 -7.09
C LEU A 86 12.47 -5.04 -7.47
N ALA A 87 11.29 -5.55 -7.13
CA ALA A 87 10.87 -6.92 -7.46
C ALA A 87 10.37 -7.07 -8.90
N THR A 88 9.78 -6.02 -9.50
CA THR A 88 9.12 -6.08 -10.80
C THR A 88 9.89 -5.38 -11.92
N GLY A 89 10.81 -4.48 -11.56
CA GLY A 89 11.48 -3.58 -12.52
C GLY A 89 10.63 -2.40 -12.98
N LEU A 90 9.39 -2.23 -12.48
CA LEU A 90 8.54 -1.10 -12.82
C LEU A 90 9.01 0.17 -12.08
N PRO A 91 9.01 1.35 -12.72
CA PRO A 91 9.35 2.60 -12.04
C PRO A 91 8.29 3.01 -11.02
N CYS A 92 8.68 3.87 -10.05
CA CYS A 92 7.79 4.42 -9.03
C CYS A 92 7.46 5.88 -9.25
N VAL A 93 6.24 6.24 -8.86
CA VAL A 93 5.79 7.61 -8.60
C VAL A 93 5.48 7.74 -7.12
N PHE A 94 5.98 8.78 -6.48
CA PHE A 94 5.74 9.06 -5.06
C PHE A 94 4.67 10.13 -4.93
N VAL A 95 3.50 9.73 -4.42
CA VAL A 95 2.31 10.57 -4.40
C VAL A 95 2.13 11.20 -3.03
N ARG A 96 2.12 12.53 -2.98
CA ARG A 96 1.91 13.31 -1.76
C ARG A 96 0.41 13.46 -1.46
N LYS A 97 0.06 13.71 -0.22
CA LYS A 97 -1.32 14.10 0.17
C LYS A 97 -1.69 15.50 -0.29
N LYS A 98 -0.67 16.36 -0.46
CA LYS A 98 -0.82 17.73 -0.96
C LYS A 98 0.34 18.06 -1.88
N ALA A 99 0.07 18.84 -2.91
CA ALA A 99 1.11 19.41 -3.74
C ALA A 99 2.10 20.26 -2.91
N LYS A 100 3.33 20.38 -3.37
CA LYS A 100 4.28 21.34 -2.83
C LYS A 100 3.85 22.76 -3.18
N ASP A 101 4.18 23.70 -2.32
CA ASP A 101 4.06 25.15 -2.56
C ASP A 101 5.38 25.76 -3.05
N TYR A 102 6.36 24.93 -3.43
CA TYR A 102 7.68 25.32 -3.95
C TYR A 102 8.21 24.32 -4.98
N GLY A 103 9.23 24.73 -5.73
CA GLY A 103 9.93 23.89 -6.71
C GLY A 103 9.05 23.52 -7.89
N THR A 104 8.77 22.24 -8.08
CA THR A 104 7.95 21.72 -9.18
C THR A 104 6.45 21.87 -8.95
N GLU A 105 6.01 22.26 -7.74
CA GLU A 105 4.60 22.37 -7.32
C GLU A 105 3.77 21.12 -7.59
N GLN A 106 4.44 19.96 -7.78
CA GLN A 106 3.81 18.69 -8.09
C GLN A 106 3.42 17.94 -6.81
N PHE A 107 2.32 17.19 -6.90
CA PHE A 107 1.95 16.23 -5.86
C PHE A 107 2.38 14.80 -6.18
N ALA A 108 2.79 14.52 -7.43
CA ALA A 108 3.35 13.24 -7.88
C ALA A 108 4.80 13.45 -8.34
N GLU A 109 5.73 12.77 -7.70
CA GLU A 109 7.18 12.91 -7.89
C GLU A 109 7.76 11.65 -8.51
N GLY A 110 8.80 11.79 -9.33
CA GLY A 110 9.60 10.69 -9.85
C GLY A 110 9.59 10.57 -11.36
N LEU A 111 8.43 10.65 -12.02
CA LEU A 111 8.34 10.64 -13.47
C LEU A 111 7.08 11.36 -13.97
N ASP A 112 7.07 11.71 -15.26
CA ASP A 112 5.85 12.20 -15.92
C ASP A 112 4.81 11.09 -16.00
N ILE A 113 3.59 11.39 -15.51
CA ILE A 113 2.47 10.45 -15.40
C ILE A 113 1.44 10.60 -16.53
N THR A 114 1.60 11.60 -17.38
CA THR A 114 0.64 11.91 -18.45
C THR A 114 0.50 10.75 -19.44
N GLY A 115 -0.72 10.23 -19.59
CA GLY A 115 -1.04 9.11 -20.45
C GLY A 115 -0.56 7.75 -19.99
N ARG A 116 0.12 7.66 -18.81
CA ARG A 116 0.65 6.38 -18.29
C ARG A 116 -0.39 5.62 -17.49
N LYS A 117 -0.37 4.29 -17.63
CA LYS A 117 -1.16 3.38 -16.82
C LYS A 117 -0.47 3.14 -15.47
N LEU A 118 -1.02 3.74 -14.41
CA LEU A 118 -0.50 3.62 -13.05
C LEU A 118 -1.30 2.59 -12.23
N LEU A 119 -0.57 1.83 -11.39
CA LEU A 119 -1.15 1.03 -10.32
C LEU A 119 -0.96 1.78 -9.00
N ILE A 120 -2.05 2.10 -8.31
CA ILE A 120 -1.99 2.68 -6.96
C ILE A 120 -1.53 1.62 -5.96
N ILE A 121 -0.55 1.99 -5.13
CA ILE A 121 -0.02 1.15 -4.06
C ILE A 121 -0.30 1.81 -2.71
N GLU A 122 -0.91 1.05 -1.80
CA GLU A 122 -1.21 1.49 -0.43
C GLU A 122 -0.85 0.38 0.57
N ASP A 123 -0.58 0.74 1.79
CA ASP A 123 -0.30 -0.21 2.87
C ASP A 123 -1.59 -0.82 3.44
N VAL A 124 -2.53 0.03 3.90
CA VAL A 124 -3.80 -0.39 4.51
C VAL A 124 -4.96 0.44 3.99
N VAL A 125 -5.92 -0.21 3.38
CA VAL A 125 -7.18 0.41 2.96
C VAL A 125 -8.27 0.11 3.98
N THR A 126 -8.87 1.17 4.56
CA THR A 126 -10.06 1.09 5.42
C THR A 126 -11.30 1.50 4.62
N THR A 127 -11.66 2.77 4.62
CA THR A 127 -12.74 3.33 3.79
C THR A 127 -12.27 3.71 2.38
N GLY A 128 -10.95 3.80 2.17
CA GLY A 128 -10.36 4.18 0.90
C GLY A 128 -10.41 5.66 0.54
N GLY A 129 -10.92 6.52 1.44
CA GLY A 129 -11.11 7.94 1.12
C GLY A 129 -9.86 8.63 0.57
N GLN A 130 -8.67 8.40 1.16
CA GLN A 130 -7.43 8.97 0.65
C GLN A 130 -7.05 8.39 -0.73
N VAL A 131 -7.25 7.09 -0.94
CA VAL A 131 -7.00 6.44 -2.23
C VAL A 131 -7.86 7.07 -3.33
N LEU A 132 -9.15 7.27 -3.04
CA LEU A 132 -10.10 7.86 -4.00
C LEU A 132 -9.73 9.31 -4.35
N LEU A 133 -9.34 10.12 -3.36
CA LEU A 133 -8.87 11.50 -3.59
C LEU A 133 -7.59 11.50 -4.44
N SER A 134 -6.57 10.75 -4.04
CA SER A 134 -5.30 10.67 -4.80
C SER A 134 -5.51 10.14 -6.22
N THR A 135 -6.44 9.19 -6.42
CA THR A 135 -6.79 8.70 -7.76
C THR A 135 -7.41 9.80 -8.61
N GLN A 136 -8.30 10.60 -8.03
CA GLN A 136 -8.92 11.73 -8.74
C GLN A 136 -7.85 12.75 -9.17
N ASP A 137 -6.96 13.13 -8.28
CA ASP A 137 -5.89 14.10 -8.55
C ASP A 137 -4.93 13.59 -9.65
N LEU A 138 -4.52 12.30 -9.58
CA LEU A 138 -3.67 11.68 -10.57
C LEU A 138 -4.35 11.57 -11.96
N ARG A 139 -5.64 11.24 -12.00
CA ARG A 139 -6.41 11.23 -13.25
C ARG A 139 -6.56 12.63 -13.84
N GLN A 140 -6.76 13.67 -13.02
CA GLN A 140 -6.77 15.05 -13.47
C GLN A 140 -5.42 15.51 -14.04
N ALA A 141 -4.32 14.96 -13.51
CA ALA A 141 -2.97 15.17 -14.05
C ALA A 141 -2.67 14.28 -15.28
N GLY A 142 -3.66 13.59 -15.82
CA GLY A 142 -3.56 12.82 -17.07
C GLY A 142 -3.16 11.36 -16.93
N ALA A 143 -3.03 10.82 -15.72
CA ALA A 143 -2.74 9.40 -15.52
C ALA A 143 -3.98 8.52 -15.80
N LEU A 144 -3.73 7.30 -16.29
CA LEU A 144 -4.74 6.26 -16.46
C LEU A 144 -4.69 5.30 -15.27
N ILE A 145 -5.79 5.22 -14.51
CA ILE A 145 -5.84 4.43 -13.28
C ILE A 145 -7.16 3.66 -13.22
N SER A 146 -7.07 2.35 -13.12
CA SER A 146 -8.20 1.41 -12.94
C SER A 146 -8.00 0.49 -11.74
N ASP A 147 -6.77 0.40 -11.22
CA ASP A 147 -6.40 -0.63 -10.27
C ASP A 147 -5.71 -0.04 -9.04
N VAL A 148 -6.02 -0.63 -7.89
CA VAL A 148 -5.42 -0.34 -6.58
C VAL A 148 -4.98 -1.65 -5.95
N LEU A 149 -3.74 -1.71 -5.48
CA LEU A 149 -3.18 -2.85 -4.79
C LEU A 149 -2.73 -2.44 -3.39
N CYS A 150 -3.21 -3.11 -2.36
CA CYS A 150 -2.79 -2.84 -0.99
C CYS A 150 -2.31 -4.10 -0.28
N VAL A 151 -1.56 -3.91 0.81
CA VAL A 151 -1.12 -5.04 1.63
C VAL A 151 -2.28 -5.55 2.48
N ILE A 152 -3.03 -4.65 3.13
CA ILE A 152 -4.09 -5.03 4.06
C ILE A 152 -5.39 -4.29 3.77
N GLN A 153 -6.46 -5.03 3.51
CA GLN A 153 -7.81 -4.51 3.45
C GLN A 153 -8.50 -4.68 4.80
N ARG A 154 -8.94 -3.58 5.42
CA ARG A 154 -9.70 -3.59 6.68
C ARG A 154 -11.19 -3.39 6.49
N GLY A 155 -11.57 -2.60 5.49
CA GLY A 155 -12.98 -2.36 5.15
C GLY A 155 -13.55 -3.45 4.26
N GLN A 156 -14.87 -3.73 4.39
CA GLN A 156 -15.59 -4.66 3.53
C GLN A 156 -16.40 -3.94 2.45
N ASP A 157 -16.74 -2.68 2.68
CA ASP A 157 -17.51 -1.89 1.73
C ASP A 157 -16.60 -1.28 0.65
N LEU A 158 -16.76 -1.75 -0.56
CA LEU A 158 -16.03 -1.30 -1.75
C LEU A 158 -16.93 -0.54 -2.74
N ALA A 159 -18.12 -0.11 -2.32
CA ALA A 159 -19.07 0.59 -3.21
C ALA A 159 -18.42 1.84 -3.82
N ALA A 160 -17.75 2.67 -3.00
CA ALA A 160 -17.08 3.88 -3.47
C ALA A 160 -15.95 3.62 -4.49
N PHE A 161 -15.28 2.48 -4.42
CA PHE A 161 -14.29 2.07 -5.44
C PHE A 161 -14.97 1.73 -6.75
N ARG A 162 -16.08 0.97 -6.71
CA ARG A 162 -16.86 0.59 -7.92
C ARG A 162 -17.46 1.81 -8.61
N GLU A 163 -18.01 2.78 -7.84
CA GLU A 163 -18.53 4.04 -8.37
C GLU A 163 -17.46 4.88 -9.09
N LYS A 164 -16.19 4.71 -8.73
CA LYS A 164 -15.04 5.36 -9.36
C LYS A 164 -14.31 4.49 -10.37
N GLU A 165 -14.92 3.35 -10.76
CA GLU A 165 -14.33 2.40 -11.72
C GLU A 165 -12.92 1.96 -11.30
N LEU A 166 -12.77 1.62 -10.00
CA LEU A 166 -11.53 1.13 -9.42
C LEU A 166 -11.69 -0.29 -8.94
N CYS A 167 -10.75 -1.15 -9.30
CA CYS A 167 -10.60 -2.49 -8.77
C CYS A 167 -9.60 -2.47 -7.60
N LEU A 168 -10.06 -2.75 -6.38
CA LEU A 168 -9.20 -2.91 -5.22
C LEU A 168 -8.86 -4.39 -5.05
N GLN A 169 -7.56 -4.69 -4.99
CA GLN A 169 -7.03 -5.99 -4.63
C GLN A 169 -6.12 -5.86 -3.40
N SER A 170 -6.14 -6.85 -2.52
CA SER A 170 -5.29 -6.87 -1.31
C SER A 170 -4.54 -8.18 -1.18
N LEU A 171 -3.36 -8.13 -0.57
CA LEU A 171 -2.61 -9.34 -0.20
C LEU A 171 -3.29 -10.08 0.96
N PHE A 172 -3.77 -9.33 1.97
CA PHE A 172 -4.47 -9.85 3.13
C PHE A 172 -5.70 -9.03 3.46
N THR A 173 -6.69 -9.68 4.08
CA THR A 173 -7.71 -8.99 4.85
C THR A 173 -7.30 -8.90 6.32
N MET A 174 -7.82 -7.93 7.06
CA MET A 174 -7.60 -7.85 8.51
C MET A 174 -8.16 -9.09 9.25
N GLU A 175 -9.20 -9.70 8.72
CA GLU A 175 -9.77 -10.93 9.26
C GLU A 175 -8.81 -12.11 9.13
N GLU A 176 -8.17 -12.29 7.96
CA GLU A 176 -7.12 -13.31 7.77
C GLU A 176 -5.97 -13.12 8.74
N LEU A 177 -5.49 -11.86 8.90
CA LEU A 177 -4.41 -11.56 9.84
C LEU A 177 -4.78 -11.94 11.29
N LYS A 178 -6.00 -11.59 11.74
CA LYS A 178 -6.47 -11.96 13.09
C LYS A 178 -6.61 -13.47 13.27
N LYS A 179 -7.09 -14.20 12.26
CA LYS A 179 -7.21 -15.66 12.29
C LYS A 179 -5.85 -16.36 12.30
N SER A 180 -4.83 -15.80 11.66
CA SER A 180 -3.49 -16.40 11.61
C SER A 180 -2.76 -16.38 12.95
N ALA A 181 -3.26 -15.62 13.93
CA ALA A 181 -2.68 -15.47 15.28
C ALA A 181 -3.31 -16.43 16.31
N GLN A 182 -4.32 -17.19 15.92
CA GLN A 182 -4.95 -18.24 16.74
C GLN A 182 -4.30 -19.59 16.50
#